data_82b34a69a38bfa32c848c5d5a4c96e25
#
_entry.id   82b34a69a38bfa32c848c5d5a4c96e25
#
_cell.length_a   1.000
_cell.length_b   1.000
_cell.length_c   1.000
_cell.angle_alpha   90.00
_cell.angle_beta   90.00
_cell.angle_gamma   90.00
#
_symmetry.space_group_name_H-M   'P 1'
#
loop_
_entity.id
_entity.type
_entity.pdbx_description
1 polymer ?
#
loop_
_entity_poly.entity_id
_entity_poly.type
_entity_poly.pdbx_seq_one_letter_code
_entity_poly.pdbx_strand_id
1 'polypeptide(L)'
;RLAEQLMVDAPTLESLLDDSTRCAALGFTPETVKAMFIPNTYEVYWNISADKLLNRMKREYDAFWTEARRNRAEQIQLTPVEVSILASIVEEESAVPDEYPTIAGLYLNRLYQGMLLQADPTLKYAVGDFTLQRILDSHKSVDSPYNTYLYPGLPPGPLRIPSITAIDAVLNYAHHDYIYMCAREDFSGR
;
A
#
# COMPACT_ATOMS: atom_id res chain seq x y z
N ARG A 1 -1.85 6.97 -16.59
CA ARG A 1 -0.52 7.55 -16.86
C ARG A 1 0.42 6.59 -17.59
N LEU A 2 0.55 5.29 -17.19
CA LEU A 2 1.38 4.32 -17.91
C LEU A 2 0.86 4.12 -19.36
N ALA A 3 -0.43 3.94 -19.54
CA ALA A 3 -1.06 3.75 -20.83
C ALA A 3 -0.95 4.99 -21.77
N GLU A 4 -0.83 6.19 -21.22
CA GLU A 4 -0.65 7.43 -22.00
C GLU A 4 0.71 7.51 -22.70
N GLN A 5 1.68 6.75 -22.25
CA GLN A 5 3.05 6.72 -22.79
C GLN A 5 3.37 5.49 -23.64
N LEU A 6 2.43 4.55 -23.72
CA LEU A 6 2.61 3.27 -24.40
C LEU A 6 1.48 3.02 -25.41
N MET A 7 1.68 2.09 -26.33
CA MET A 7 0.61 1.63 -27.24
C MET A 7 -0.48 0.82 -26.51
N VAL A 8 -0.18 0.29 -25.35
CA VAL A 8 -1.14 -0.46 -24.53
C VAL A 8 -2.13 0.51 -23.92
N ASP A 9 -3.41 0.33 -24.22
CA ASP A 9 -4.47 1.15 -23.64
C ASP A 9 -4.79 0.80 -22.16
N ALA A 10 -5.39 1.76 -21.45
CA ALA A 10 -5.75 1.59 -20.05
C ALA A 10 -6.73 0.44 -19.83
N PRO A 11 -7.84 0.28 -20.62
CA PRO A 11 -8.78 -0.81 -20.45
C PRO A 11 -8.13 -2.20 -20.56
N THR A 12 -7.19 -2.39 -21.48
CA THR A 12 -6.45 -3.65 -21.61
C THR A 12 -5.61 -3.95 -20.36
N LEU A 13 -4.90 -2.95 -19.83
CA LEU A 13 -4.12 -3.12 -18.59
C LEU A 13 -5.03 -3.39 -17.39
N GLU A 14 -6.12 -2.66 -17.24
CA GLU A 14 -7.10 -2.85 -16.16
C GLU A 14 -7.69 -4.26 -16.20
N SER A 15 -8.15 -4.72 -17.38
CA SER A 15 -8.68 -6.08 -17.55
C SER A 15 -7.69 -7.17 -17.14
N LEU A 16 -6.40 -6.99 -17.41
CA LEU A 16 -5.36 -7.95 -17.01
C LEU A 16 -5.06 -7.91 -15.51
N LEU A 17 -5.18 -6.75 -14.88
CA LEU A 17 -4.99 -6.60 -13.43
C LEU A 17 -6.20 -7.08 -12.62
N ASP A 18 -7.37 -7.16 -13.24
CA ASP A 18 -8.59 -7.71 -12.66
C ASP A 18 -8.73 -9.23 -12.90
N ASP A 19 -7.93 -9.80 -13.81
CA ASP A 19 -7.92 -11.24 -14.08
C ASP A 19 -7.17 -12.00 -12.98
N SER A 20 -7.93 -12.72 -12.13
CA SER A 20 -7.39 -13.51 -11.02
C SER A 20 -6.40 -14.59 -11.46
N THR A 21 -6.61 -15.23 -12.62
CA THR A 21 -5.71 -16.25 -13.17
C THR A 21 -4.37 -15.60 -13.55
N ARG A 22 -4.44 -14.43 -14.18
CA ARG A 22 -3.26 -13.67 -14.57
C ARG A 22 -2.48 -13.16 -13.36
N CYS A 23 -3.18 -12.59 -12.39
CA CYS A 23 -2.56 -12.15 -11.14
C CYS A 23 -1.91 -13.32 -10.39
N ALA A 24 -2.58 -14.48 -10.32
CA ALA A 24 -2.02 -15.67 -9.67
C ALA A 24 -0.74 -16.17 -10.37
N ALA A 25 -0.67 -16.12 -11.70
CA ALA A 25 0.54 -16.46 -12.46
C ALA A 25 1.74 -15.53 -12.14
N LEU A 26 1.46 -14.30 -11.68
CA LEU A 26 2.47 -13.34 -11.22
C LEU A 26 2.74 -13.43 -9.69
N GLY A 27 1.99 -14.27 -8.98
CA GLY A 27 2.11 -14.44 -7.52
C GLY A 27 1.31 -13.43 -6.71
N PHE A 28 0.24 -12.87 -7.27
CA PHE A 28 -0.62 -11.87 -6.64
C PHE A 28 -2.11 -12.24 -6.80
N THR A 29 -2.96 -11.44 -6.16
CA THR A 29 -4.41 -11.39 -6.43
C THR A 29 -4.74 -10.03 -7.08
N PRO A 30 -5.96 -9.82 -7.63
CA PRO A 30 -6.37 -8.51 -8.12
C PRO A 30 -6.24 -7.40 -7.06
N GLU A 31 -6.50 -7.71 -5.78
CA GLU A 31 -6.36 -6.75 -4.68
C GLU A 31 -4.90 -6.41 -4.40
N THR A 32 -3.99 -7.39 -4.50
CA THR A 32 -2.58 -7.25 -4.12
C THR A 32 -1.65 -6.89 -5.27
N VAL A 33 -2.08 -7.02 -6.53
CA VAL A 33 -1.23 -6.80 -7.71
C VAL A 33 -0.65 -5.38 -7.78
N LYS A 34 -1.29 -4.39 -7.17
CA LYS A 34 -0.73 -3.04 -7.03
C LYS A 34 0.62 -3.03 -6.32
N ALA A 35 0.86 -3.94 -5.37
CA ALA A 35 2.14 -4.06 -4.67
C ALA A 35 3.31 -4.47 -5.60
N MET A 36 3.01 -5.07 -6.76
CA MET A 36 4.02 -5.44 -7.75
C MET A 36 4.71 -4.22 -8.39
N PHE A 37 4.03 -3.08 -8.43
CA PHE A 37 4.54 -1.90 -9.09
C PHE A 37 5.41 -1.09 -8.14
N ILE A 38 6.72 -1.14 -8.33
CA ILE A 38 7.67 -0.32 -7.57
C ILE A 38 7.84 1.01 -8.30
N PRO A 39 7.57 2.17 -7.65
CA PRO A 39 7.75 3.46 -8.29
C PRO A 39 9.22 3.72 -8.65
N ASN A 40 9.51 3.75 -9.94
CA ASN A 40 10.84 4.05 -10.47
C ASN A 40 10.72 4.53 -11.93
N THR A 41 11.83 4.93 -12.52
CA THR A 41 11.91 5.20 -13.97
C THR A 41 12.34 3.93 -14.68
N TYR A 42 11.54 3.48 -15.63
CA TYR A 42 11.80 2.26 -16.40
C TYR A 42 11.91 2.58 -17.89
N GLU A 43 12.99 2.12 -18.50
CA GLU A 43 13.11 2.13 -19.96
C GLU A 43 12.38 0.92 -20.53
N VAL A 44 11.38 1.18 -21.36
CA VAL A 44 10.60 0.17 -22.07
C VAL A 44 10.33 0.64 -23.50
N TYR A 45 10.20 -0.29 -24.43
CA TYR A 45 9.77 0.05 -25.78
C TYR A 45 8.31 0.54 -25.76
N TRP A 46 8.02 1.62 -26.47
CA TRP A 46 6.67 2.22 -26.55
C TRP A 46 5.60 1.24 -27.07
N ASN A 47 5.99 0.24 -27.86
CA ASN A 47 5.14 -0.82 -28.40
C ASN A 47 5.19 -2.13 -27.60
N ILE A 48 5.64 -2.07 -26.34
CA ILE A 48 5.64 -3.25 -25.46
C ILE A 48 4.22 -3.79 -25.28
N SER A 49 4.02 -5.11 -25.37
CA SER A 49 2.72 -5.70 -25.07
C SER A 49 2.44 -5.67 -23.58
N ALA A 50 1.15 -5.65 -23.19
CA ALA A 50 0.72 -5.64 -21.80
C ALA A 50 1.34 -6.78 -20.99
N ASP A 51 1.36 -7.99 -21.52
CA ASP A 51 1.97 -9.16 -20.90
C ASP A 51 3.47 -8.98 -20.63
N LYS A 52 4.20 -8.46 -21.60
CA LYS A 52 5.64 -8.19 -21.45
C LYS A 52 5.88 -7.09 -20.43
N LEU A 53 5.00 -6.08 -20.36
CA LEU A 53 5.06 -5.02 -19.37
C LEU A 53 4.85 -5.57 -17.96
N LEU A 54 3.78 -6.36 -17.74
CA LEU A 54 3.52 -6.97 -16.43
C LEU A 54 4.66 -7.90 -15.98
N ASN A 55 5.18 -8.73 -16.87
CA ASN A 55 6.35 -9.56 -16.59
C ASN A 55 7.61 -8.72 -16.30
N ARG A 56 7.77 -7.55 -16.93
CA ARG A 56 8.85 -6.62 -16.60
C ARG A 56 8.67 -6.05 -15.19
N MET A 57 7.46 -5.61 -14.83
CA MET A 57 7.17 -5.11 -13.47
C MET A 57 7.39 -6.18 -12.42
N LYS A 58 7.02 -7.44 -12.70
CA LYS A 58 7.31 -8.57 -11.80
C LYS A 58 8.81 -8.75 -11.54
N ARG A 59 9.64 -8.68 -12.58
CA ARG A 59 11.10 -8.77 -12.42
C ARG A 59 11.66 -7.61 -11.59
N GLU A 60 11.15 -6.40 -11.79
CA GLU A 60 11.55 -5.23 -11.01
C GLU A 60 11.15 -5.37 -9.53
N TYR A 61 9.94 -5.90 -9.28
CA TYR A 61 9.50 -6.25 -7.93
C TYR A 61 10.44 -7.28 -7.27
N ASP A 62 10.78 -8.36 -7.98
CA ASP A 62 11.66 -9.40 -7.44
C ASP A 62 13.07 -8.86 -7.16
N ALA A 63 13.59 -7.99 -8.02
CA ALA A 63 14.87 -7.34 -7.84
C ALA A 63 14.86 -6.31 -6.68
N PHE A 64 13.76 -5.59 -6.51
CA PHE A 64 13.59 -4.64 -5.40
C PHE A 64 13.55 -5.34 -4.05
N TRP A 65 12.84 -6.46 -3.95
CA TRP A 65 12.74 -7.28 -2.74
C TRP A 65 13.96 -8.19 -2.60
N THR A 66 15.12 -7.56 -2.34
CA THR A 66 16.37 -8.26 -2.03
C THR A 66 16.23 -9.14 -0.79
N GLU A 67 17.15 -10.07 -0.59
CA GLU A 67 17.20 -10.88 0.62
C GLU A 67 17.21 -10.03 1.89
N ALA A 68 17.98 -8.94 1.90
CA ALA A 68 18.02 -8.02 3.04
C ALA A 68 16.65 -7.38 3.36
N ARG A 69 15.88 -6.97 2.32
CA ARG A 69 14.53 -6.43 2.52
C ARG A 69 13.55 -7.50 2.99
N ARG A 70 13.63 -8.71 2.44
CA ARG A 70 12.78 -9.84 2.87
C ARG A 70 13.05 -10.21 4.32
N ASN A 71 14.32 -10.30 4.72
CA ASN A 71 14.69 -10.58 6.11
C ASN A 71 14.17 -9.50 7.08
N ARG A 72 14.19 -8.22 6.70
CA ARG A 72 13.59 -7.16 7.50
C ARG A 72 12.07 -7.29 7.60
N ALA A 73 11.39 -7.61 6.50
CA ALA A 73 9.96 -7.86 6.51
C ALA A 73 9.60 -9.05 7.43
N GLU A 74 10.36 -10.13 7.37
CA GLU A 74 10.20 -11.29 8.25
C GLU A 74 10.40 -10.94 9.74
N GLN A 75 11.41 -10.12 10.06
CA GLN A 75 11.65 -9.64 11.43
C GLN A 75 10.46 -8.88 12.03
N ILE A 76 9.71 -8.17 11.21
CA ILE A 76 8.47 -7.50 11.60
C ILE A 76 7.21 -8.33 11.35
N GLN A 77 7.38 -9.63 11.06
CA GLN A 77 6.32 -10.60 10.83
C GLN A 77 5.36 -10.22 9.69
N LEU A 78 5.86 -9.56 8.66
CA LEU A 78 5.11 -9.19 7.46
C LEU A 78 5.75 -9.79 6.21
N THR A 79 4.91 -10.15 5.26
CA THR A 79 5.34 -10.47 3.89
C THR A 79 5.66 -9.18 3.10
N PRO A 80 6.40 -9.26 1.99
CA PRO A 80 6.61 -8.11 1.09
C PRO A 80 5.33 -7.41 0.65
N VAL A 81 4.26 -8.16 0.43
CA VAL A 81 2.95 -7.60 0.05
C VAL A 81 2.33 -6.84 1.23
N GLU A 82 2.35 -7.42 2.42
CA GLU A 82 1.82 -6.78 3.64
C GLU A 82 2.59 -5.51 4.00
N VAL A 83 3.92 -5.50 3.81
CA VAL A 83 4.73 -4.27 3.93
C VAL A 83 4.23 -3.20 2.95
N SER A 84 3.94 -3.56 1.70
CA SER A 84 3.40 -2.63 0.70
C SER A 84 2.00 -2.13 1.08
N ILE A 85 1.16 -2.99 1.67
CA ILE A 85 -0.16 -2.61 2.17
C ILE A 85 -0.02 -1.58 3.29
N LEU A 86 0.79 -1.87 4.31
CA LEU A 86 1.01 -0.96 5.42
C LEU A 86 1.66 0.36 4.96
N ALA A 87 2.64 0.29 4.05
CA ALA A 87 3.27 1.47 3.47
C ALA A 87 2.27 2.38 2.75
N SER A 88 1.28 1.80 2.04
CA SER A 88 0.24 2.58 1.38
C SER A 88 -0.68 3.31 2.36
N ILE A 89 -0.90 2.74 3.54
CA ILE A 89 -1.67 3.37 4.63
C ILE A 89 -0.85 4.51 5.25
N VAL A 90 0.41 4.23 5.59
CA VAL A 90 1.34 5.22 6.19
C VAL A 90 1.49 6.46 5.31
N GLU A 91 1.65 6.27 4.00
CA GLU A 91 1.80 7.37 3.04
C GLU A 91 0.54 8.21 2.87
N GLU A 92 -0.65 7.63 3.02
CA GLU A 92 -1.93 8.36 2.99
C GLU A 92 -2.26 9.05 4.32
N GLU A 93 -1.60 8.65 5.42
CA GLU A 93 -1.83 9.21 6.75
C GLU A 93 -1.12 10.55 6.96
N SER A 94 0.05 10.74 6.37
CA SER A 94 0.81 12.00 6.45
C SER A 94 1.41 12.40 5.11
N ALA A 95 1.43 13.71 4.85
CA ALA A 95 2.15 14.30 3.72
C ALA A 95 3.65 14.51 4.00
N VAL A 96 4.10 14.24 5.24
CA VAL A 96 5.48 14.49 5.71
C VAL A 96 6.25 13.17 5.79
N PRO A 97 7.18 12.87 4.86
CA PRO A 97 7.89 11.59 4.83
C PRO A 97 8.68 11.27 6.10
N ASP A 98 9.16 12.28 6.82
CA ASP A 98 9.92 12.11 8.07
C ASP A 98 9.07 11.51 9.21
N GLU A 99 7.74 11.56 9.09
CA GLU A 99 6.81 10.95 10.06
C GLU A 99 6.54 9.47 9.77
N TYR A 100 6.79 9.01 8.54
CA TYR A 100 6.45 7.64 8.13
C TYR A 100 7.00 6.56 9.05
N PRO A 101 8.26 6.61 9.54
CA PRO A 101 8.78 5.58 10.45
C PRO A 101 8.01 5.53 11.77
N THR A 102 7.60 6.69 12.30
CA THR A 102 6.81 6.78 13.54
C THR A 102 5.39 6.25 13.36
N ILE A 103 4.73 6.64 12.26
CA ILE A 103 3.39 6.15 11.92
C ILE A 103 3.41 4.64 11.68
N ALA A 104 4.43 4.13 10.98
CA ALA A 104 4.62 2.70 10.76
C ALA A 104 4.75 1.93 12.08
N GLY A 105 5.56 2.46 13.02
CA GLY A 105 5.73 1.88 14.35
C GLY A 105 4.42 1.81 15.13
N LEU A 106 3.60 2.87 15.07
CA LEU A 106 2.29 2.90 15.71
C LEU A 106 1.36 1.80 15.15
N TYR A 107 1.27 1.67 13.84
CA TYR A 107 0.41 0.64 13.24
C TYR A 107 0.93 -0.78 13.49
N LEU A 108 2.25 -0.99 13.49
CA LEU A 108 2.84 -2.28 13.88
C LEU A 108 2.52 -2.63 15.33
N ASN A 109 2.60 -1.66 16.26
CA ASN A 109 2.21 -1.88 17.65
C ASN A 109 0.73 -2.31 17.77
N ARG A 110 -0.18 -1.67 17.01
CA ARG A 110 -1.59 -2.08 16.96
C ARG A 110 -1.76 -3.48 16.41
N LEU A 111 -1.08 -3.83 15.31
CA LEU A 111 -1.13 -5.18 14.73
C LEU A 111 -0.67 -6.23 15.74
N TYR A 112 0.46 -6.02 16.43
CA TYR A 112 0.99 -6.95 17.43
C TYR A 112 0.09 -7.13 18.64
N GLN A 113 -0.68 -6.10 18.99
CA GLN A 113 -1.66 -6.15 20.09
C GLN A 113 -3.05 -6.65 19.65
N GLY A 114 -3.23 -6.99 18.39
CA GLY A 114 -4.53 -7.41 17.84
C GLY A 114 -5.57 -6.28 17.82
N MET A 115 -5.13 -5.01 17.87
CA MET A 115 -6.01 -3.86 17.82
C MET A 115 -6.45 -3.58 16.37
N LEU A 116 -7.65 -3.01 16.22
CA LEU A 116 -8.09 -2.45 14.94
C LEU A 116 -7.16 -1.30 14.53
N LEU A 117 -6.79 -1.24 13.25
CA LEU A 117 -5.90 -0.16 12.77
C LEU A 117 -6.58 1.21 12.83
N GLN A 118 -7.89 1.27 12.54
CA GLN A 118 -8.70 2.51 12.56
C GLN A 118 -8.04 3.64 11.76
N ALA A 119 -7.51 3.30 10.61
CA ALA A 119 -6.83 4.22 9.71
C ALA A 119 -7.86 4.91 8.80
N ASP A 120 -7.98 6.24 8.90
CA ASP A 120 -8.92 7.02 8.08
C ASP A 120 -8.75 6.81 6.57
N PRO A 121 -7.53 6.69 6.01
CA PRO A 121 -7.34 6.40 4.60
C PRO A 121 -8.02 5.10 4.13
N THR A 122 -8.02 4.06 4.96
CA THR A 122 -8.67 2.79 4.61
C THR A 122 -10.18 2.95 4.52
N LEU A 123 -10.76 3.81 5.34
CA LEU A 123 -12.19 4.10 5.33
C LEU A 123 -12.60 4.92 4.11
N LYS A 124 -11.80 5.93 3.72
CA LYS A 124 -12.00 6.67 2.46
C LYS A 124 -12.00 5.73 1.26
N TYR A 125 -11.07 4.77 1.25
CA TYR A 125 -10.98 3.75 0.21
C TYR A 125 -12.22 2.81 0.22
N ALA A 126 -12.66 2.38 1.40
CA ALA A 126 -13.84 1.52 1.57
C ALA A 126 -15.13 2.19 1.09
N VAL A 127 -15.27 3.50 1.34
CA VAL A 127 -16.41 4.31 0.87
C VAL A 127 -16.32 4.60 -0.63
N GLY A 128 -15.11 4.61 -1.22
CA GLY A 128 -14.87 4.97 -2.61
C GLY A 128 -14.92 6.49 -2.88
N ASP A 129 -14.90 7.31 -1.83
CA ASP A 129 -14.90 8.76 -1.95
C ASP A 129 -13.60 9.34 -1.37
N PHE A 130 -12.67 9.65 -2.26
CA PHE A 130 -11.36 10.24 -1.92
C PHE A 130 -11.42 11.74 -1.66
N THR A 131 -12.59 12.39 -1.88
CA THR A 131 -12.79 13.84 -1.65
C THR A 131 -13.19 14.13 -0.20
N LEU A 132 -13.48 13.09 0.59
CA LEU A 132 -13.87 13.22 1.99
C LEU A 132 -12.78 13.92 2.81
N GLN A 133 -13.09 15.11 3.30
CA GLN A 133 -12.21 15.86 4.19
C GLN A 133 -12.40 15.46 5.66
N ARG A 134 -13.58 14.93 6.00
CA ARG A 134 -13.93 14.50 7.36
C ARG A 134 -14.64 13.16 7.35
N ILE A 135 -14.17 12.26 8.21
CA ILE A 135 -14.85 10.99 8.47
C ILE A 135 -16.01 11.23 9.42
N LEU A 136 -17.20 10.75 9.04
CA LEU A 136 -18.42 10.75 9.88
C LEU A 136 -18.63 9.34 10.44
N ASP A 137 -19.40 9.23 11.53
CA ASP A 137 -19.70 7.93 12.14
C ASP A 137 -20.46 6.97 11.21
N SER A 138 -21.29 7.53 10.30
CA SER A 138 -21.95 6.75 9.26
C SER A 138 -20.99 6.05 8.29
N HIS A 139 -19.82 6.62 8.06
CA HIS A 139 -18.81 6.01 7.21
C HIS A 139 -18.14 4.81 7.89
N LYS A 140 -17.99 4.84 9.23
CA LYS A 140 -17.35 3.77 10.01
C LYS A 140 -18.16 2.47 9.99
N SER A 141 -19.45 2.51 9.63
CA SER A 141 -20.32 1.35 9.52
C SER A 141 -20.35 0.71 8.12
N VAL A 142 -19.58 1.22 7.16
CA VAL A 142 -19.53 0.65 5.80
C VAL A 142 -18.91 -0.74 5.85
N ASP A 143 -19.68 -1.73 5.39
CA ASP A 143 -19.25 -3.12 5.31
C ASP A 143 -18.33 -3.31 4.10
N SER A 144 -17.04 -3.26 4.35
CA SER A 144 -15.98 -3.46 3.35
C SER A 144 -14.77 -4.09 4.03
N PRO A 145 -14.10 -5.07 3.42
CA PRO A 145 -12.86 -5.65 3.96
C PRO A 145 -11.71 -4.65 4.08
N TYR A 146 -11.83 -3.48 3.45
CA TYR A 146 -10.89 -2.36 3.63
C TYR A 146 -11.20 -1.49 4.85
N ASN A 147 -12.35 -1.67 5.51
CA ASN A 147 -12.72 -0.87 6.67
C ASN A 147 -12.00 -1.36 7.94
N THR A 148 -10.86 -0.78 8.25
CA THR A 148 -10.05 -1.12 9.44
C THR A 148 -10.63 -0.61 10.77
N TYR A 149 -11.82 0.01 10.76
CA TYR A 149 -12.64 0.27 11.96
C TYR A 149 -13.50 -0.92 12.36
N LEU A 150 -13.79 -1.84 11.42
CA LEU A 150 -14.61 -3.03 11.63
C LEU A 150 -13.80 -4.32 11.59
N TYR A 151 -12.84 -4.39 10.68
CA TYR A 151 -12.06 -5.60 10.42
C TYR A 151 -10.64 -5.48 10.98
N PRO A 152 -10.19 -6.49 11.76
CA PRO A 152 -8.84 -6.50 12.33
C PRO A 152 -7.79 -6.83 11.27
N GLY A 153 -6.56 -6.40 11.52
CA GLY A 153 -5.42 -6.65 10.65
C GLY A 153 -5.30 -5.68 9.49
N LEU A 154 -4.49 -6.05 8.52
CA LEU A 154 -4.30 -5.28 7.28
C LEU A 154 -5.47 -5.50 6.32
N PRO A 155 -5.84 -4.50 5.50
CA PRO A 155 -6.82 -4.68 4.42
C PRO A 155 -6.29 -5.65 3.35
N PRO A 156 -7.18 -6.15 2.44
CA PRO A 156 -6.82 -7.18 1.45
C PRO A 156 -5.74 -6.77 0.46
N GLY A 157 -5.54 -5.47 0.27
CA GLY A 157 -4.56 -4.96 -0.68
C GLY A 157 -4.18 -3.50 -0.41
N PRO A 158 -3.14 -2.98 -1.07
CA PRO A 158 -2.70 -1.61 -0.87
C PRO A 158 -3.72 -0.61 -1.43
N LEU A 159 -3.89 0.52 -0.72
CA LEU A 159 -4.81 1.60 -1.10
C LEU A 159 -4.34 2.28 -2.40
N ARG A 160 -3.02 2.40 -2.54
CA ARG A 160 -2.30 2.93 -3.70
C ARG A 160 -1.00 2.18 -3.91
N ILE A 161 -0.29 2.44 -4.99
CA ILE A 161 1.10 2.02 -5.16
C ILE A 161 1.94 2.89 -4.20
N PRO A 162 2.53 2.31 -3.14
CA PRO A 162 3.31 3.09 -2.17
C PRO A 162 4.66 3.52 -2.75
N SER A 163 5.18 4.66 -2.29
CA SER A 163 6.54 5.09 -2.60
C SER A 163 7.59 4.16 -1.96
N ILE A 164 8.79 4.15 -2.54
CA ILE A 164 9.94 3.43 -1.95
C ILE A 164 10.24 3.96 -0.54
N THR A 165 10.09 5.27 -0.34
CA THR A 165 10.28 5.92 0.97
C THR A 165 9.32 5.36 2.01
N ALA A 166 8.05 5.17 1.66
CA ALA A 166 7.06 4.60 2.57
C ALA A 166 7.35 3.11 2.86
N ILE A 167 7.75 2.33 1.85
CA ILE A 167 8.16 0.92 2.04
C ILE A 167 9.38 0.84 2.97
N ASP A 168 10.41 1.65 2.72
CA ASP A 168 11.62 1.67 3.52
C ASP A 168 11.34 2.17 4.95
N ALA A 169 10.39 3.07 5.14
CA ALA A 169 9.94 3.52 6.46
C ALA A 169 9.26 2.41 7.28
N VAL A 170 8.45 1.55 6.66
CA VAL A 170 7.88 0.37 7.32
C VAL A 170 8.96 -0.62 7.70
N LEU A 171 9.92 -0.90 6.79
CA LEU A 171 11.02 -1.83 7.03
C LEU A 171 12.02 -1.32 8.09
N ASN A 172 12.06 -0.02 8.35
CA ASN A 172 12.94 0.64 9.32
C ASN A 172 12.13 1.53 10.28
N TYR A 173 10.98 1.03 10.72
CA TYR A 173 10.07 1.78 11.57
C TYR A 173 10.72 2.27 12.87
N ALA A 174 10.22 3.37 13.41
CA ALA A 174 10.68 3.88 14.70
C ALA A 174 10.14 3.02 15.83
N HIS A 175 11.05 2.55 16.70
CA HIS A 175 10.70 1.76 17.88
C HIS A 175 10.20 2.68 19.00
N HIS A 176 8.93 2.52 19.39
CA HIS A 176 8.25 3.22 20.48
C HIS A 176 7.00 2.42 20.87
N ASP A 177 6.32 2.83 21.94
CA ASP A 177 5.11 2.17 22.45
C ASP A 177 3.82 2.91 22.07
N TYR A 178 3.86 3.85 21.12
CA TYR A 178 2.69 4.61 20.71
C TYR A 178 1.66 3.72 20.02
N ILE A 179 0.40 3.88 20.41
CA ILE A 179 -0.77 3.23 19.78
C ILE A 179 -1.82 4.26 19.35
N TYR A 180 -1.60 5.55 19.64
CA TYR A 180 -2.41 6.67 19.20
C TYR A 180 -1.53 7.79 18.66
N MET A 181 -2.07 8.57 17.74
CA MET A 181 -1.48 9.80 17.23
C MET A 181 -2.52 10.91 17.21
N CYS A 182 -2.07 12.14 17.32
CA CYS A 182 -2.88 13.34 17.13
C CYS A 182 -2.09 14.38 16.35
N ALA A 183 -2.79 15.22 15.60
CA ALA A 183 -2.16 16.36 14.94
C ALA A 183 -1.59 17.32 15.99
N ARG A 184 -0.46 17.95 15.68
CA ARG A 184 0.08 19.04 16.50
C ARG A 184 -0.80 20.27 16.39
N GLU A 185 -0.80 21.14 17.40
CA GLU A 185 -1.61 22.37 17.41
C GLU A 185 -1.28 23.33 16.24
N ASP A 186 -0.04 23.34 15.79
CA ASP A 186 0.45 24.18 14.69
C ASP A 186 0.29 23.50 13.31
N PHE A 187 -0.29 22.31 13.26
CA PHE A 187 -0.44 21.48 12.05
C PHE A 187 0.87 21.21 11.30
N SER A 188 2.02 21.33 11.97
CA SER A 188 3.35 21.09 11.37
C SER A 188 3.70 19.61 11.24
N GLY A 189 2.84 18.71 11.76
CA GLY A 189 3.05 17.24 11.74
C GLY A 189 2.14 16.52 12.75
N ARG A 190 2.31 15.21 12.87
CA ARG A 190 1.57 14.33 13.79
C ARG A 190 2.45 13.70 14.84
#